data_96236dea0bf0fffea059c727a38a9ec5
#
_entry.id   96236dea0bf0fffea059c727a38a9ec5
#
_cell.length_a   1.000
_cell.length_b   1.000
_cell.length_c   1.000
_cell.angle_alpha   90.00
_cell.angle_beta   90.00
_cell.angle_gamma   90.00
#
_symmetry.space_group_name_H-M   'P 1'
#
loop_
_entity.id
_entity.type
_entity.pdbx_description
1 polymer ?
#
loop_
_entity_poly.entity_id
_entity_poly.type
_entity_poly.pdbx_seq_one_letter_code
_entity_poly.pdbx_strand_id
1 'polypeptide(L)'
;MQRDTLVFDIINKELNRQREGIELIASENFASLQVIEAMGTVLTNKYAEGYPGRRYYGGCEFVDQSEQLAIDRLKKIFDCEYANVQPHSGSQANSALMLATLQAGDKILGLDLSMGGHLTHGSPVNFSGKLYEAHFYGVKKETGLIDYEMLEQKARDLKPKMIICGASAYSRDWDYERIRKVADEIGAFVFCDMAHPAGLIAKGLLNSPFEHCHFVTSTTHKTLRGPRGGIILMKKDFENPFGLKDPKGKTRMMSHLLDMAVFPGSQGGPLEHVIAAKAISFGEILTDEFTDYAKQIQVNAQAMAKAFNAKGYDLISNGTDNHLMLIDLRNKNITGKKAQETLDKASITLNKNAVPFDDKSPFVTSGIRVGVPSITTRGMKESDMATVVGLIDKVLMNLDDEKIIISVKNDVKGFMEKFPLYPELG
;
A
#
# COMPACT_ATOMS: atom_id res chain seq x y z
N MET A 1 -7.99 19.90 -32.19
CA MET A 1 -8.87 18.74 -31.95
C MET A 1 -10.01 19.16 -31.05
N GLN A 2 -11.21 18.62 -31.28
CA GLN A 2 -12.36 18.84 -30.40
C GLN A 2 -12.15 18.05 -29.10
N ARG A 3 -12.61 18.60 -27.97
CA ARG A 3 -12.55 17.91 -26.66
C ARG A 3 -13.40 16.63 -26.69
N ASP A 4 -12.85 15.54 -26.20
CA ASP A 4 -13.58 14.28 -26.05
C ASP A 4 -14.54 14.35 -24.85
N THR A 5 -15.77 14.80 -25.13
CA THR A 5 -16.79 15.01 -24.10
C THR A 5 -17.19 13.70 -23.41
N LEU A 6 -17.18 12.55 -24.13
CA LEU A 6 -17.59 11.26 -23.55
C LEU A 6 -16.67 10.83 -22.41
N VAL A 7 -15.34 10.93 -22.60
CA VAL A 7 -14.38 10.59 -21.55
C VAL A 7 -14.47 11.57 -20.38
N PHE A 8 -14.59 12.87 -20.66
CA PHE A 8 -14.70 13.88 -19.58
C PHE A 8 -16.00 13.75 -18.79
N ASP A 9 -17.12 13.34 -19.42
CA ASP A 9 -18.37 13.04 -18.72
C ASP A 9 -18.22 11.83 -17.76
N ILE A 10 -17.44 10.80 -18.15
CA ILE A 10 -17.13 9.66 -17.28
C ILE A 10 -16.28 10.11 -16.09
N ILE A 11 -15.26 10.94 -16.33
CA ILE A 11 -14.42 11.51 -15.26
C ILE A 11 -15.27 12.32 -14.26
N ASN A 12 -16.20 13.14 -14.76
CA ASN A 12 -17.11 13.91 -13.90
C ASN A 12 -18.05 13.00 -13.08
N LYS A 13 -18.54 11.90 -13.65
CA LYS A 13 -19.35 10.91 -12.92
C LYS A 13 -18.55 10.27 -11.79
N GLU A 14 -17.27 9.93 -12.04
CA GLU A 14 -16.39 9.38 -11.00
C GLU A 14 -16.09 10.41 -9.91
N LEU A 15 -15.84 11.67 -10.26
CA LEU A 15 -15.67 12.75 -9.29
C LEU A 15 -16.90 12.88 -8.37
N ASN A 16 -18.09 12.83 -8.95
CA ASN A 16 -19.34 12.89 -8.17
C ASN A 16 -19.52 11.65 -7.28
N ARG A 17 -19.16 10.45 -7.77
CA ARG A 17 -19.17 9.22 -6.95
C ARG A 17 -18.27 9.38 -5.73
N GLN A 18 -17.05 9.88 -5.92
CA GLN A 18 -16.10 10.10 -4.84
C GLN A 18 -16.58 11.18 -3.86
N ARG A 19 -17.24 12.23 -4.34
CA ARG A 19 -17.79 13.31 -3.50
C ARG A 19 -18.94 12.84 -2.61
N GLU A 20 -19.87 12.07 -3.19
CA GLU A 20 -21.12 11.68 -2.55
C GLU A 20 -21.02 10.42 -1.68
N GLY A 21 -19.96 9.61 -1.85
CA GLY A 21 -19.76 8.34 -1.16
C GLY A 21 -18.75 8.37 -0.02
N ILE A 22 -18.89 7.39 0.90
CA ILE A 22 -17.89 7.10 1.93
C ILE A 22 -16.90 6.08 1.38
N GLU A 23 -15.63 6.48 1.20
CA GLU A 23 -14.56 5.63 0.69
C GLU A 23 -13.75 5.01 1.83
N LEU A 24 -13.81 3.68 1.95
CA LEU A 24 -13.17 2.91 3.02
C LEU A 24 -12.26 1.79 2.49
N ILE A 25 -11.94 1.77 1.20
CA ILE A 25 -10.91 0.87 0.68
C ILE A 25 -9.57 1.27 1.28
N ALA A 26 -8.95 0.38 2.05
CA ALA A 26 -7.75 0.67 2.83
C ALA A 26 -6.52 1.07 1.97
N SER A 27 -6.53 0.75 0.68
CA SER A 27 -5.49 1.08 -0.29
C SER A 27 -5.78 2.32 -1.12
N GLU A 28 -6.90 3.02 -0.87
CA GLU A 28 -7.26 4.27 -1.55
C GLU A 28 -7.05 5.50 -0.66
N ASN A 29 -6.81 6.62 -1.33
CA ASN A 29 -6.67 7.92 -0.71
C ASN A 29 -6.94 9.01 -1.75
N PHE A 30 -7.16 10.24 -1.30
CA PHE A 30 -7.33 11.41 -2.15
C PHE A 30 -6.04 12.22 -2.18
N ALA A 31 -5.38 12.25 -3.33
CA ALA A 31 -4.19 13.07 -3.54
C ALA A 31 -4.55 14.57 -3.55
N SER A 32 -3.61 15.44 -3.20
CA SER A 32 -3.83 16.89 -3.29
C SER A 32 -4.00 17.36 -4.73
N LEU A 33 -4.65 18.50 -4.93
CA LEU A 33 -4.84 19.06 -6.27
C LEU A 33 -3.52 19.32 -6.99
N GLN A 34 -2.47 19.76 -6.30
CA GLN A 34 -1.16 19.96 -6.92
C GLN A 34 -0.51 18.63 -7.39
N VAL A 35 -0.76 17.53 -6.70
CA VAL A 35 -0.33 16.20 -7.16
C VAL A 35 -1.08 15.80 -8.43
N ILE A 36 -2.41 16.03 -8.47
CA ILE A 36 -3.24 15.75 -9.65
C ILE A 36 -2.83 16.65 -10.83
N GLU A 37 -2.58 17.93 -10.59
CA GLU A 37 -2.12 18.88 -11.62
C GLU A 37 -0.80 18.44 -12.24
N ALA A 38 0.18 18.03 -11.43
CA ALA A 38 1.47 17.54 -11.93
C ALA A 38 1.32 16.33 -12.86
N MET A 39 0.34 15.46 -12.61
CA MET A 39 0.04 14.29 -13.46
C MET A 39 -0.43 14.66 -14.87
N GLY A 40 -1.02 15.85 -15.05
CA GLY A 40 -1.53 16.35 -16.34
C GLY A 40 -0.59 17.32 -17.05
N THR A 41 0.69 17.41 -16.69
CA THR A 41 1.65 18.35 -17.26
C THR A 41 2.33 17.86 -18.54
N VAL A 42 3.07 18.77 -19.19
CA VAL A 42 3.88 18.49 -20.40
C VAL A 42 4.99 17.46 -20.14
N LEU A 43 5.31 17.15 -18.90
CA LEU A 43 6.29 16.11 -18.54
C LEU A 43 5.90 14.72 -19.06
N THR A 44 4.60 14.50 -19.36
CA THR A 44 4.12 13.27 -20.02
C THR A 44 4.74 13.04 -21.40
N ASN A 45 5.25 14.09 -22.06
CA ASN A 45 5.84 14.02 -23.38
C ASN A 45 7.31 13.57 -23.37
N LYS A 46 7.97 13.59 -22.19
CA LYS A 46 9.43 13.43 -22.11
C LYS A 46 9.83 11.97 -22.01
N TYR A 47 10.74 11.55 -22.89
CA TYR A 47 11.40 10.25 -22.86
C TYR A 47 12.78 10.37 -22.20
N ALA A 48 13.00 9.73 -21.04
CA ALA A 48 14.16 9.96 -20.18
C ALA A 48 14.75 8.65 -19.64
N GLU A 49 14.98 7.63 -20.51
CA GLU A 49 15.65 6.39 -20.11
C GLU A 49 17.01 6.66 -19.47
N GLY A 50 17.32 5.89 -18.43
CA GLY A 50 18.49 6.10 -17.56
C GLY A 50 18.08 6.79 -16.25
N TYR A 51 19.03 7.49 -15.64
CA TYR A 51 18.90 8.12 -14.32
C TYR A 51 19.43 9.55 -14.36
N PRO A 52 19.13 10.43 -13.39
CA PRO A 52 19.64 11.79 -13.35
C PRO A 52 21.14 11.87 -13.62
N GLY A 53 21.55 12.73 -14.56
CA GLY A 53 22.93 12.89 -14.99
C GLY A 53 23.50 11.74 -15.85
N ARG A 54 22.75 10.67 -16.07
CA ARG A 54 23.15 9.47 -16.84
C ARG A 54 22.02 8.98 -17.74
N ARG A 55 21.47 9.88 -18.57
CA ARG A 55 20.38 9.58 -19.50
C ARG A 55 20.90 9.09 -20.85
N TYR A 56 20.08 8.29 -21.51
CA TYR A 56 20.34 7.85 -22.91
C TYR A 56 19.85 8.87 -23.94
N TYR A 57 19.05 9.87 -23.52
CA TYR A 57 18.47 10.89 -24.40
C TYR A 57 18.85 12.30 -23.94
N GLY A 58 18.88 13.25 -24.90
CA GLY A 58 19.10 14.67 -24.60
C GLY A 58 17.84 15.37 -24.08
N GLY A 59 17.99 16.62 -23.64
CA GLY A 59 16.90 17.47 -23.16
C GLY A 59 16.30 17.01 -21.83
N CYS A 60 17.13 16.47 -20.93
CA CYS A 60 16.70 15.91 -19.65
C CYS A 60 17.03 16.83 -18.44
N GLU A 61 17.59 18.01 -18.68
CA GLU A 61 18.08 18.92 -17.63
C GLU A 61 17.03 19.29 -16.58
N PHE A 62 15.74 19.35 -16.94
CA PHE A 62 14.66 19.71 -16.02
C PHE A 62 14.02 18.47 -15.37
N VAL A 63 13.85 17.36 -16.11
CA VAL A 63 13.37 16.12 -15.53
C VAL A 63 14.38 15.50 -14.57
N ASP A 64 15.68 15.70 -14.80
CA ASP A 64 16.73 15.32 -13.86
C ASP A 64 16.58 16.04 -12.52
N GLN A 65 16.25 17.35 -12.54
CA GLN A 65 16.00 18.12 -11.33
C GLN A 65 14.75 17.61 -10.59
N SER A 66 13.68 17.31 -11.33
CA SER A 66 12.44 16.79 -10.78
C SER A 66 12.64 15.42 -10.12
N GLU A 67 13.32 14.50 -10.80
CA GLU A 67 13.59 13.17 -10.29
C GLU A 67 14.57 13.20 -9.10
N GLN A 68 15.63 14.02 -9.19
CA GLN A 68 16.57 14.18 -8.08
C GLN A 68 15.88 14.75 -6.83
N LEU A 69 14.98 15.74 -7.01
CA LEU A 69 14.20 16.30 -5.91
C LEU A 69 13.31 15.23 -5.23
N ALA A 70 12.68 14.35 -6.02
CA ALA A 70 11.89 13.24 -5.50
C ALA A 70 12.77 12.28 -4.68
N ILE A 71 13.95 11.92 -5.19
CA ILE A 71 14.93 11.06 -4.51
C ILE A 71 15.39 11.69 -3.19
N ASP A 72 15.77 12.96 -3.20
CA ASP A 72 16.30 13.65 -2.02
C ASP A 72 15.26 13.79 -0.92
N ARG A 73 14.02 14.13 -1.29
CA ARG A 73 12.90 14.20 -0.34
C ARG A 73 12.60 12.84 0.28
N LEU A 74 12.60 11.80 -0.54
CA LEU A 74 12.32 10.43 -0.09
C LEU A 74 13.42 9.92 0.87
N LYS A 75 14.69 10.18 0.55
CA LYS A 75 15.82 9.90 1.46
C LYS A 75 15.66 10.62 2.79
N LYS A 76 15.23 11.87 2.78
CA LYS A 76 15.00 12.66 4.01
C LYS A 76 13.84 12.12 4.83
N ILE A 77 12.74 11.68 4.18
CA ILE A 77 11.55 11.13 4.88
C ILE A 77 11.90 9.88 5.67
N PHE A 78 12.68 8.98 5.07
CA PHE A 78 12.98 7.66 5.65
C PHE A 78 14.40 7.53 6.21
N ASP A 79 15.18 8.61 6.20
CA ASP A 79 16.58 8.61 6.64
C ASP A 79 17.37 7.44 6.05
N CYS A 80 17.40 7.37 4.70
CA CYS A 80 18.00 6.26 3.95
C CYS A 80 19.00 6.75 2.90
N GLU A 81 20.01 5.91 2.57
CA GLU A 81 21.07 6.26 1.62
C GLU A 81 20.64 6.06 0.16
N TYR A 82 19.72 5.12 -0.10
CA TYR A 82 19.29 4.81 -1.47
C TYR A 82 17.77 4.91 -1.61
N ALA A 83 17.37 5.52 -2.73
CA ALA A 83 16.00 5.59 -3.17
C ALA A 83 15.91 5.55 -4.69
N ASN A 84 15.02 4.70 -5.24
CA ASN A 84 14.65 4.67 -6.64
C ASN A 84 13.15 5.00 -6.76
N VAL A 85 12.83 6.05 -7.52
CA VAL A 85 11.47 6.59 -7.67
C VAL A 85 10.82 6.23 -9.00
N GLN A 86 11.52 5.48 -9.87
CA GLN A 86 11.04 5.14 -11.22
C GLN A 86 10.03 3.99 -11.29
N PRO A 87 9.90 3.04 -10.33
CA PRO A 87 8.89 1.99 -10.46
C PRO A 87 7.49 2.55 -10.70
N HIS A 88 6.80 2.01 -11.73
CA HIS A 88 5.46 2.47 -12.12
C HIS A 88 4.39 2.04 -11.12
N SER A 89 4.65 1.00 -10.34
CA SER A 89 3.76 0.49 -9.29
C SER A 89 4.54 -0.23 -8.19
N GLY A 90 3.89 -0.49 -7.04
CA GLY A 90 4.47 -1.33 -5.99
C GLY A 90 4.82 -2.74 -6.48
N SER A 91 3.97 -3.35 -7.32
CA SER A 91 4.23 -4.67 -7.90
C SER A 91 5.49 -4.67 -8.78
N GLN A 92 5.74 -3.61 -9.54
CA GLN A 92 6.96 -3.47 -10.34
C GLN A 92 8.19 -3.19 -9.48
N ALA A 93 8.06 -2.42 -8.39
CA ALA A 93 9.12 -2.25 -7.40
C ALA A 93 9.52 -3.60 -6.80
N ASN A 94 8.54 -4.41 -6.37
CA ASN A 94 8.78 -5.75 -5.83
C ASN A 94 9.41 -6.68 -6.88
N SER A 95 8.93 -6.64 -8.12
CA SER A 95 9.47 -7.44 -9.22
C SER A 95 10.92 -7.07 -9.53
N ALA A 96 11.24 -5.79 -9.64
CA ALA A 96 12.59 -5.32 -9.90
C ALA A 96 13.56 -5.70 -8.76
N LEU A 97 13.11 -5.56 -7.51
CA LEU A 97 13.89 -5.97 -6.35
C LEU A 97 14.20 -7.47 -6.36
N MET A 98 13.19 -8.31 -6.60
CA MET A 98 13.38 -9.77 -6.69
C MET A 98 14.27 -10.15 -7.88
N LEU A 99 14.12 -9.49 -9.04
CA LEU A 99 14.99 -9.69 -10.20
C LEU A 99 16.45 -9.34 -9.91
N ALA A 100 16.71 -8.32 -9.09
CA ALA A 100 18.06 -7.91 -8.70
C ALA A 100 18.72 -8.88 -7.70
N THR A 101 17.94 -9.61 -6.92
CA THR A 101 18.39 -10.31 -5.72
C THR A 101 18.25 -11.83 -5.76
N LEU A 102 17.43 -12.35 -6.67
CA LEU A 102 17.06 -13.77 -6.73
C LEU A 102 17.27 -14.34 -8.13
N GLN A 103 17.42 -15.67 -8.20
CA GLN A 103 17.37 -16.44 -9.44
C GLN A 103 16.06 -17.23 -9.50
N ALA A 104 15.61 -17.57 -10.72
CA ALA A 104 14.45 -18.44 -10.89
C ALA A 104 14.63 -19.77 -10.12
N GLY A 105 13.63 -20.17 -9.35
CA GLY A 105 13.65 -21.35 -8.47
C GLY A 105 14.21 -21.08 -7.07
N ASP A 106 14.73 -19.90 -6.76
CA ASP A 106 15.15 -19.58 -5.39
C ASP A 106 13.94 -19.62 -4.45
N LYS A 107 14.16 -20.10 -3.21
CA LYS A 107 13.14 -20.15 -2.18
C LYS A 107 12.88 -18.77 -1.58
N ILE A 108 11.61 -18.41 -1.46
CA ILE A 108 11.14 -17.23 -0.76
C ILE A 108 10.14 -17.65 0.34
N LEU A 109 10.11 -16.89 1.44
CA LEU A 109 9.19 -17.11 2.55
C LEU A 109 8.40 -15.81 2.81
N GLY A 110 7.09 -15.80 2.52
CA GLY A 110 6.21 -14.64 2.66
C GLY A 110 5.00 -14.90 3.56
N LEU A 111 4.26 -13.86 3.91
CA LEU A 111 2.96 -14.00 4.57
C LEU A 111 1.94 -14.56 3.57
N ASP A 112 1.19 -15.59 3.98
CA ASP A 112 0.15 -16.20 3.15
C ASP A 112 -0.91 -15.18 2.73
N LEU A 113 -1.30 -15.20 1.46
CA LEU A 113 -2.31 -14.30 0.89
C LEU A 113 -3.65 -14.40 1.65
N SER A 114 -4.06 -15.61 2.04
CA SER A 114 -5.29 -15.85 2.80
C SER A 114 -5.25 -15.30 4.23
N MET A 115 -4.04 -15.02 4.72
CA MET A 115 -3.79 -14.47 6.06
C MET A 115 -3.36 -13.00 6.06
N GLY A 116 -3.56 -12.31 4.93
CA GLY A 116 -3.33 -10.87 4.79
C GLY A 116 -2.11 -10.48 3.97
N GLY A 117 -1.36 -11.44 3.39
CA GLY A 117 -0.24 -11.17 2.50
C GLY A 117 -0.62 -10.42 1.22
N HIS A 118 0.36 -10.14 0.38
CA HIS A 118 0.14 -9.52 -0.92
C HIS A 118 0.41 -10.51 -2.06
N LEU A 119 -0.24 -10.32 -3.22
CA LEU A 119 -0.05 -11.17 -4.41
C LEU A 119 1.43 -11.35 -4.79
N THR A 120 2.22 -10.28 -4.70
CA THR A 120 3.66 -10.30 -5.05
C THR A 120 4.56 -10.97 -4.02
N HIS A 121 4.00 -11.53 -2.95
CA HIS A 121 4.76 -12.24 -1.92
C HIS A 121 4.76 -13.77 -2.11
N GLY A 122 4.58 -14.24 -3.35
CA GLY A 122 4.66 -15.65 -3.69
C GLY A 122 3.35 -16.27 -4.17
N SER A 123 2.28 -15.51 -4.40
CA SER A 123 1.02 -16.07 -4.88
C SER A 123 1.19 -16.82 -6.21
N PRO A 124 0.63 -18.04 -6.39
CA PRO A 124 0.79 -18.85 -7.60
C PRO A 124 0.30 -18.16 -8.89
N VAL A 125 -0.62 -17.23 -8.77
CA VAL A 125 -1.15 -16.47 -9.93
C VAL A 125 -0.28 -15.27 -10.30
N ASN A 126 0.70 -14.92 -9.46
CA ASN A 126 1.60 -13.78 -9.64
C ASN A 126 2.97 -14.21 -10.16
N PHE A 127 3.75 -13.27 -10.72
CA PHE A 127 5.12 -13.53 -11.17
C PHE A 127 5.96 -14.18 -10.06
N SER A 128 5.80 -13.75 -8.81
CA SER A 128 6.59 -14.21 -7.68
C SER A 128 6.39 -15.69 -7.35
N GLY A 129 5.15 -16.20 -7.45
CA GLY A 129 4.88 -17.62 -7.29
C GLY A 129 5.11 -18.47 -8.55
N LYS A 130 5.32 -17.83 -9.72
CA LYS A 130 5.66 -18.52 -10.97
C LYS A 130 7.17 -18.68 -11.18
N LEU A 131 7.96 -17.73 -10.69
CA LEU A 131 9.41 -17.72 -10.89
C LEU A 131 10.17 -18.32 -9.71
N TYR A 132 9.64 -18.22 -8.49
CA TYR A 132 10.31 -18.62 -7.27
C TYR A 132 9.57 -19.76 -6.56
N GLU A 133 10.30 -20.55 -5.77
CA GLU A 133 9.72 -21.56 -4.89
C GLU A 133 9.16 -20.86 -3.64
N ALA A 134 7.87 -20.54 -3.67
CA ALA A 134 7.22 -19.75 -2.64
C ALA A 134 6.72 -20.62 -1.48
N HIS A 135 7.11 -20.24 -0.27
CA HIS A 135 6.65 -20.80 0.99
C HIS A 135 6.00 -19.70 1.83
N PHE A 136 5.13 -20.09 2.78
CA PHE A 136 4.33 -19.13 3.50
C PHE A 136 4.36 -19.40 5.01
N TYR A 137 4.44 -18.31 5.78
CA TYR A 137 4.09 -18.26 7.19
C TYR A 137 2.69 -17.63 7.35
N GLY A 138 2.15 -17.68 8.55
CA GLY A 138 0.78 -17.23 8.82
C GLY A 138 0.63 -16.47 10.11
N VAL A 139 -0.61 -16.39 10.57
CA VAL A 139 -0.98 -15.83 11.86
C VAL A 139 -1.46 -16.92 12.81
N LYS A 140 -1.37 -16.67 14.11
CA LYS A 140 -1.93 -17.55 15.16
C LYS A 140 -3.46 -17.49 15.11
N LYS A 141 -4.11 -18.64 15.14
CA LYS A 141 -5.56 -18.74 15.01
C LYS A 141 -6.29 -18.02 16.16
N GLU A 142 -5.73 -18.12 17.35
CA GLU A 142 -6.32 -17.61 18.58
C GLU A 142 -6.27 -16.09 18.69
N THR A 143 -5.24 -15.49 18.08
CA THR A 143 -4.97 -14.05 18.26
C THR A 143 -5.05 -13.25 16.98
N GLY A 144 -4.94 -13.87 15.82
CA GLY A 144 -4.80 -13.17 14.53
C GLY A 144 -3.46 -12.42 14.37
N LEU A 145 -2.51 -12.61 15.29
CA LEU A 145 -1.17 -12.00 15.23
C LEU A 145 -0.22 -12.89 14.43
N ILE A 146 0.80 -12.27 13.79
CA ILE A 146 1.86 -13.02 13.08
C ILE A 146 2.42 -14.12 13.99
N ASP A 147 2.51 -15.34 13.46
CA ASP A 147 3.15 -16.45 14.13
C ASP A 147 4.65 -16.42 13.84
N TYR A 148 5.38 -15.66 14.65
CA TYR A 148 6.83 -15.54 14.53
C TYR A 148 7.55 -16.86 14.81
N GLU A 149 7.04 -17.71 15.71
CA GLU A 149 7.61 -19.03 15.98
C GLU A 149 7.53 -19.93 14.74
N MET A 150 6.39 -19.95 14.05
CA MET A 150 6.23 -20.64 12.77
C MET A 150 7.16 -20.06 11.69
N LEU A 151 7.26 -18.72 11.60
CA LEU A 151 8.15 -18.05 10.64
C LEU A 151 9.60 -18.49 10.85
N GLU A 152 10.09 -18.40 12.08
CA GLU A 152 11.48 -18.76 12.45
C GLU A 152 11.77 -20.23 12.16
N GLN A 153 10.86 -21.14 12.55
CA GLN A 153 11.04 -22.58 12.30
C GLN A 153 11.11 -22.85 10.80
N LYS A 154 10.16 -22.32 10.02
CA LYS A 154 10.16 -22.47 8.56
C LYS A 154 11.41 -21.87 7.92
N ALA A 155 11.87 -20.71 8.39
CA ALA A 155 13.09 -20.08 7.89
C ALA A 155 14.31 -20.99 8.09
N ARG A 156 14.48 -21.61 9.27
CA ARG A 156 15.59 -22.54 9.56
C ARG A 156 15.51 -23.82 8.73
N ASP A 157 14.30 -24.37 8.55
CA ASP A 157 14.08 -25.62 7.82
C ASP A 157 14.26 -25.45 6.31
N LEU A 158 13.71 -24.38 5.74
CA LEU A 158 13.67 -24.13 4.30
C LEU A 158 14.90 -23.41 3.78
N LYS A 159 15.56 -22.62 4.62
CA LYS A 159 16.67 -21.71 4.29
C LYS A 159 16.37 -20.88 3.03
N PRO A 160 15.29 -20.09 3.03
CA PRO A 160 14.94 -19.26 1.88
C PRO A 160 16.05 -18.24 1.61
N LYS A 161 16.18 -17.79 0.36
CA LYS A 161 17.07 -16.67 0.00
C LYS A 161 16.53 -15.32 0.46
N MET A 162 15.20 -15.22 0.62
CA MET A 162 14.54 -13.99 1.02
C MET A 162 13.34 -14.29 1.94
N ILE A 163 13.25 -13.54 3.04
CA ILE A 163 12.07 -13.47 3.90
C ILE A 163 11.37 -12.15 3.58
N ILE A 164 10.08 -12.22 3.23
CA ILE A 164 9.25 -11.07 2.84
C ILE A 164 8.29 -10.77 3.97
N CYS A 165 8.34 -9.55 4.51
CA CYS A 165 7.39 -9.01 5.47
C CYS A 165 6.59 -7.84 4.87
N GLY A 166 5.50 -7.46 5.54
CA GLY A 166 4.50 -6.54 5.01
C GLY A 166 3.23 -7.26 4.60
N ALA A 167 2.12 -6.54 4.60
CA ALA A 167 0.80 -7.11 4.39
C ALA A 167 -0.18 -6.13 3.78
N SER A 168 -1.21 -6.68 3.12
CA SER A 168 -2.35 -5.93 2.57
C SER A 168 -3.53 -5.85 3.55
N ALA A 169 -3.65 -6.80 4.47
CA ALA A 169 -4.79 -6.93 5.38
C ALA A 169 -4.39 -7.35 6.81
N TYR A 170 -3.24 -6.89 7.28
CA TYR A 170 -2.79 -7.08 8.65
C TYR A 170 -2.85 -5.75 9.41
N SER A 171 -3.57 -5.73 10.52
CA SER A 171 -3.90 -4.50 11.25
C SER A 171 -2.95 -4.15 12.40
N ARG A 172 -1.93 -4.97 12.66
CA ARG A 172 -0.98 -4.76 13.75
C ARG A 172 0.41 -4.37 13.24
N ASP A 173 1.23 -3.90 14.16
CA ASP A 173 2.62 -3.58 13.87
C ASP A 173 3.50 -4.83 13.75
N TRP A 174 4.71 -4.68 13.23
CA TRP A 174 5.63 -5.77 12.91
C TRP A 174 6.85 -5.75 13.82
N ASP A 175 7.33 -6.93 14.21
CA ASP A 175 8.63 -7.13 14.87
C ASP A 175 9.70 -7.46 13.80
N TYR A 176 10.23 -6.41 13.17
CA TYR A 176 11.25 -6.56 12.13
C TYR A 176 12.59 -7.07 12.69
N GLU A 177 12.92 -6.74 13.95
CA GLU A 177 14.14 -7.20 14.61
C GLU A 177 14.17 -8.73 14.73
N ARG A 178 13.04 -9.32 15.12
CA ARG A 178 12.91 -10.76 15.25
C ARG A 178 13.06 -11.47 13.89
N ILE A 179 12.46 -10.90 12.82
CA ILE A 179 12.63 -11.43 11.46
C ILE A 179 14.08 -11.33 11.02
N ARG A 180 14.75 -10.21 11.31
CA ARG A 180 16.14 -10.01 10.95
C ARG A 180 17.07 -11.01 11.62
N LYS A 181 16.86 -11.31 12.90
CA LYS A 181 17.68 -12.29 13.63
C LYS A 181 17.69 -13.67 12.97
N VAL A 182 16.52 -14.20 12.62
CA VAL A 182 16.46 -15.52 11.96
C VAL A 182 17.00 -15.44 10.53
N ALA A 183 16.83 -14.34 9.83
CA ALA A 183 17.39 -14.16 8.49
C ALA A 183 18.92 -14.17 8.50
N ASP A 184 19.55 -13.53 9.49
CA ASP A 184 21.00 -13.50 9.66
C ASP A 184 21.55 -14.92 10.00
N GLU A 185 20.83 -15.70 10.82
CA GLU A 185 21.22 -17.10 11.12
C GLU A 185 21.35 -17.97 9.87
N ILE A 186 20.54 -17.72 8.84
CA ILE A 186 20.47 -18.56 7.62
C ILE A 186 21.08 -17.89 6.38
N GLY A 187 21.55 -16.64 6.50
CA GLY A 187 22.10 -15.86 5.39
C GLY A 187 21.04 -15.41 4.36
N ALA A 188 19.82 -15.14 4.79
CA ALA A 188 18.74 -14.67 3.92
C ALA A 188 18.65 -13.15 3.90
N PHE A 189 18.16 -12.60 2.79
CA PHE A 189 17.71 -11.21 2.75
C PHE A 189 16.37 -11.04 3.49
N VAL A 190 16.18 -9.88 4.13
CA VAL A 190 14.88 -9.41 4.60
C VAL A 190 14.40 -8.29 3.69
N PHE A 191 13.23 -8.47 3.13
CA PHE A 191 12.54 -7.51 2.29
C PHE A 191 11.21 -7.10 2.94
N CYS A 192 10.99 -5.80 3.13
CA CYS A 192 9.73 -5.27 3.65
C CYS A 192 8.97 -4.52 2.55
N ASP A 193 7.76 -4.96 2.23
CA ASP A 193 6.77 -4.19 1.49
C ASP A 193 5.91 -3.40 2.49
N MET A 194 6.29 -2.13 2.73
CA MET A 194 5.58 -1.26 3.67
C MET A 194 4.44 -0.46 3.01
N ALA A 195 3.98 -0.83 1.82
CA ALA A 195 3.05 -0.05 1.02
C ALA A 195 1.82 0.45 1.78
N HIS A 196 1.22 -0.38 2.63
CA HIS A 196 0.02 -0.02 3.38
C HIS A 196 0.31 1.02 4.48
N PRO A 197 1.20 0.79 5.45
CA PRO A 197 1.44 1.70 6.57
C PRO A 197 2.51 2.77 6.31
N ALA A 198 3.04 2.92 5.09
CA ALA A 198 4.20 3.75 4.79
C ALA A 198 4.10 5.20 5.31
N GLY A 199 2.92 5.82 5.26
CA GLY A 199 2.70 7.17 5.78
C GLY A 199 2.80 7.25 7.32
N LEU A 200 2.42 6.20 8.02
CA LEU A 200 2.54 6.11 9.48
C LEU A 200 4.01 5.85 9.88
N ILE A 201 4.69 4.96 9.15
CA ILE A 201 6.13 4.69 9.33
C ILE A 201 6.95 5.96 9.08
N ALA A 202 6.64 6.72 8.04
CA ALA A 202 7.31 7.99 7.69
C ALA A 202 7.25 9.03 8.83
N LYS A 203 6.31 8.91 9.74
CA LYS A 203 6.13 9.80 10.89
C LYS A 203 6.46 9.15 12.24
N GLY A 204 7.10 7.97 12.23
CA GLY A 204 7.51 7.28 13.44
C GLY A 204 6.35 6.79 14.31
N LEU A 205 5.18 6.58 13.73
CA LEU A 205 3.98 6.10 14.43
C LEU A 205 3.87 4.58 14.47
N LEU A 206 4.71 3.89 13.73
CA LEU A 206 4.87 2.43 13.70
C LEU A 206 6.35 2.09 13.65
N ASN A 207 6.69 0.84 13.96
CA ASN A 207 8.06 0.35 13.89
C ASN A 207 8.64 0.56 12.48
N SER A 208 9.89 1.01 12.43
CA SER A 208 10.60 1.25 11.18
C SER A 208 11.25 -0.05 10.67
N PRO A 209 11.03 -0.44 9.41
CA PRO A 209 11.74 -1.57 8.82
C PRO A 209 13.21 -1.27 8.50
N PHE A 210 13.62 0.01 8.45
CA PHE A 210 14.88 0.43 7.87
C PHE A 210 16.12 -0.04 8.64
N GLU A 211 16.04 -0.23 9.93
CA GLU A 211 17.17 -0.74 10.73
C GLU A 211 17.33 -2.27 10.61
N HIS A 212 16.30 -2.99 10.18
CA HIS A 212 16.26 -4.43 10.21
C HIS A 212 16.13 -5.08 8.83
N CYS A 213 15.57 -4.38 7.84
CA CYS A 213 15.36 -4.92 6.50
C CYS A 213 16.47 -4.46 5.56
N HIS A 214 16.95 -5.38 4.72
CA HIS A 214 17.92 -5.07 3.68
C HIS A 214 17.31 -4.17 2.60
N PHE A 215 16.06 -4.46 2.25
CA PHE A 215 15.32 -3.76 1.21
C PHE A 215 13.94 -3.38 1.70
N VAL A 216 13.48 -2.21 1.29
CA VAL A 216 12.14 -1.72 1.58
C VAL A 216 11.51 -1.23 0.28
N THR A 217 10.27 -1.62 0.02
CA THR A 217 9.47 -1.07 -1.07
C THR A 217 8.19 -0.44 -0.54
N SER A 218 7.60 0.42 -1.35
CA SER A 218 6.27 0.95 -1.09
C SER A 218 5.57 1.34 -2.38
N THR A 219 4.24 1.49 -2.27
CA THR A 219 3.47 2.33 -3.18
C THR A 219 3.50 3.78 -2.69
N THR A 220 3.13 4.72 -3.56
CA THR A 220 3.10 6.14 -3.22
C THR A 220 1.68 6.69 -2.97
N HIS A 221 0.63 5.91 -3.26
CA HIS A 221 -0.75 6.38 -3.34
C HIS A 221 -1.68 5.92 -2.20
N LYS A 222 -1.17 5.21 -1.18
CA LYS A 222 -1.98 4.76 -0.03
C LYS A 222 -1.88 5.77 1.13
N THR A 223 -1.30 5.38 2.26
CA THR A 223 -1.10 6.31 3.38
C THR A 223 -0.11 7.44 3.08
N LEU A 224 0.78 7.29 2.07
CA LEU A 224 1.64 8.40 1.60
C LEU A 224 0.87 9.46 0.79
N ARG A 225 -0.38 9.22 0.39
CA ARG A 225 -1.29 10.18 -0.25
C ARG A 225 -0.75 10.82 -1.53
N GLY A 226 0.15 10.15 -2.25
CA GLY A 226 0.73 10.61 -3.51
C GLY A 226 0.05 10.03 -4.77
N PRO A 227 0.68 10.19 -5.94
CA PRO A 227 0.22 9.60 -7.18
C PRO A 227 0.38 8.07 -7.15
N ARG A 228 -0.31 7.35 -8.02
CA ARG A 228 -0.07 5.92 -8.19
C ARG A 228 1.34 5.68 -8.72
N GLY A 229 2.11 4.88 -8.00
CA GLY A 229 3.50 4.56 -8.32
C GLY A 229 4.13 3.65 -7.28
N GLY A 230 5.39 3.29 -7.48
CA GLY A 230 6.20 2.50 -6.55
C GLY A 230 7.55 3.16 -6.26
N ILE A 231 8.20 2.71 -5.20
CA ILE A 231 9.54 3.14 -4.77
C ILE A 231 10.32 1.96 -4.20
N ILE A 232 11.65 2.02 -4.33
CA ILE A 232 12.58 1.05 -3.72
C ILE A 232 13.59 1.83 -2.86
N LEU A 233 13.85 1.35 -1.66
CA LEU A 233 14.66 2.03 -0.65
C LEU A 233 15.63 1.06 0.02
N MET A 234 16.79 1.56 0.46
CA MET A 234 17.69 0.88 1.38
C MET A 234 18.20 1.88 2.42
N LYS A 235 18.26 1.47 3.69
CA LYS A 235 18.85 2.29 4.77
C LYS A 235 20.29 2.59 4.48
N LYS A 236 21.07 1.55 4.16
CA LYS A 236 22.48 1.64 3.75
C LYS A 236 22.70 0.90 2.45
N ASP A 237 23.51 1.46 1.57
CA ASP A 237 23.99 0.75 0.38
C ASP A 237 25.16 -0.16 0.74
N PHE A 238 25.26 -1.30 0.09
CA PHE A 238 26.30 -2.30 0.37
C PHE A 238 26.79 -2.99 -0.90
N GLU A 239 27.98 -3.58 -0.84
CA GLU A 239 28.51 -4.37 -1.96
C GLU A 239 27.64 -5.60 -2.21
N ASN A 240 27.37 -5.87 -3.49
CA ASN A 240 26.55 -7.04 -3.82
C ASN A 240 27.24 -8.35 -3.39
N PRO A 241 26.51 -9.28 -2.76
CA PRO A 241 27.08 -10.56 -2.31
C PRO A 241 27.25 -11.58 -3.45
N PHE A 242 26.86 -11.24 -4.67
CA PHE A 242 26.89 -12.13 -5.84
C PHE A 242 28.24 -12.09 -6.59
N GLY A 243 29.19 -11.27 -6.12
CA GLY A 243 30.50 -11.10 -6.75
C GLY A 243 30.46 -10.37 -8.10
N LEU A 244 29.37 -9.70 -8.43
CA LEU A 244 29.23 -8.96 -9.69
C LEU A 244 30.11 -7.71 -9.67
N LYS A 245 30.92 -7.55 -10.73
CA LYS A 245 31.89 -6.45 -10.86
C LYS A 245 31.54 -5.51 -12.01
N ASP A 246 32.03 -4.29 -11.92
CA ASP A 246 32.00 -3.32 -13.01
C ASP A 246 33.11 -3.63 -14.04
N PRO A 247 33.14 -2.97 -15.20
CA PRO A 247 34.19 -3.16 -16.21
C PRO A 247 35.63 -2.85 -15.73
N LYS A 248 35.76 -2.14 -14.60
CA LYS A 248 37.05 -1.81 -13.98
C LYS A 248 37.45 -2.82 -12.90
N GLY A 249 36.64 -3.89 -12.69
CA GLY A 249 36.91 -4.94 -11.72
C GLY A 249 36.48 -4.63 -10.28
N LYS A 250 35.84 -3.47 -10.03
CA LYS A 250 35.33 -3.10 -8.70
C LYS A 250 33.99 -3.78 -8.46
N THR A 251 33.76 -4.31 -7.25
CA THR A 251 32.46 -4.89 -6.84
C THR A 251 31.35 -3.82 -6.96
N ARG A 252 30.25 -4.16 -7.62
CA ARG A 252 29.10 -3.26 -7.75
C ARG A 252 28.35 -3.17 -6.42
N MET A 253 27.83 -1.99 -6.12
CA MET A 253 26.93 -1.77 -5.00
C MET A 253 25.52 -2.33 -5.33
N MET A 254 24.75 -2.66 -4.30
CA MET A 254 23.37 -3.15 -4.49
C MET A 254 22.45 -2.12 -5.15
N SER A 255 22.66 -0.83 -4.88
CA SER A 255 21.97 0.26 -5.58
C SER A 255 22.06 0.15 -7.10
N HIS A 256 23.26 -0.18 -7.62
CA HIS A 256 23.48 -0.40 -9.05
C HIS A 256 22.65 -1.57 -9.60
N LEU A 257 22.53 -2.68 -8.84
CA LEU A 257 21.77 -3.84 -9.28
C LEU A 257 20.29 -3.54 -9.28
N LEU A 258 19.79 -2.82 -8.27
CA LEU A 258 18.42 -2.39 -8.17
C LEU A 258 18.05 -1.41 -9.30
N ASP A 259 18.90 -0.41 -9.56
CA ASP A 259 18.72 0.51 -10.68
C ASP A 259 18.67 -0.26 -12.02
N MET A 260 19.61 -1.18 -12.25
CA MET A 260 19.63 -2.01 -13.47
C MET A 260 18.40 -2.90 -13.60
N ALA A 261 17.86 -3.41 -12.50
CA ALA A 261 16.65 -4.24 -12.52
C ALA A 261 15.39 -3.43 -12.79
N VAL A 262 15.35 -2.15 -12.40
CA VAL A 262 14.29 -1.22 -12.82
C VAL A 262 14.49 -0.86 -14.28
N PHE A 263 15.59 -0.23 -14.63
CA PHE A 263 15.93 0.12 -16.00
C PHE A 263 17.38 -0.30 -16.32
N PRO A 264 17.62 -1.08 -17.36
CA PRO A 264 16.69 -1.55 -18.40
C PRO A 264 15.98 -2.89 -18.11
N GLY A 265 16.11 -3.43 -16.89
CA GLY A 265 15.72 -4.80 -16.55
C GLY A 265 14.24 -5.12 -16.67
N SER A 266 13.37 -4.19 -16.25
CA SER A 266 11.91 -4.42 -16.21
C SER A 266 11.07 -3.26 -16.73
N GLN A 267 11.65 -2.08 -16.91
CA GLN A 267 11.00 -0.88 -17.44
C GLN A 267 11.83 -0.23 -18.55
N GLY A 268 11.19 0.62 -19.38
CA GLY A 268 11.81 1.56 -20.30
C GLY A 268 11.80 2.98 -19.75
N GLY A 269 11.31 3.96 -20.55
CA GLY A 269 11.24 5.36 -20.15
C GLY A 269 10.42 5.57 -18.88
N PRO A 270 10.93 6.32 -17.89
CA PRO A 270 10.21 6.62 -16.66
C PRO A 270 9.03 7.56 -16.93
N LEU A 271 8.04 7.53 -16.05
CA LEU A 271 6.87 8.41 -16.12
C LEU A 271 7.18 9.73 -15.40
N GLU A 272 7.78 10.69 -16.10
CA GLU A 272 8.31 11.91 -15.50
C GLU A 272 7.23 12.80 -14.86
N HIS A 273 6.01 12.82 -15.41
CA HIS A 273 4.85 13.48 -14.81
C HIS A 273 4.44 12.82 -13.49
N VAL A 274 4.56 11.50 -13.37
CA VAL A 274 4.32 10.78 -12.10
C VAL A 274 5.44 11.04 -11.11
N ILE A 275 6.70 11.10 -11.56
CA ILE A 275 7.85 11.39 -10.70
C ILE A 275 7.75 12.82 -10.13
N ALA A 276 7.35 13.79 -10.94
CA ALA A 276 7.08 15.15 -10.47
C ALA A 276 5.96 15.18 -9.40
N ALA A 277 4.88 14.45 -9.64
CA ALA A 277 3.80 14.29 -8.66
C ALA A 277 4.27 13.59 -7.38
N LYS A 278 5.17 12.58 -7.47
CA LYS A 278 5.84 11.98 -6.31
C LYS A 278 6.68 13.02 -5.55
N ALA A 279 7.46 13.85 -6.27
CA ALA A 279 8.25 14.90 -5.64
C ALA A 279 7.38 15.86 -4.82
N ILE A 280 6.20 16.26 -5.35
CA ILE A 280 5.24 17.10 -4.64
C ILE A 280 4.73 16.40 -3.39
N SER A 281 4.21 15.18 -3.51
CA SER A 281 3.67 14.45 -2.35
C SER A 281 4.73 14.18 -1.28
N PHE A 282 5.97 13.93 -1.67
CA PHE A 282 7.08 13.78 -0.71
C PHE A 282 7.40 15.12 -0.01
N GLY A 283 7.20 16.26 -0.67
CA GLY A 283 7.24 17.56 -0.04
C GLY A 283 6.15 17.74 1.02
N GLU A 284 4.93 17.33 0.70
CA GLU A 284 3.80 17.36 1.65
C GLU A 284 4.08 16.49 2.88
N ILE A 285 4.65 15.27 2.69
CA ILE A 285 4.99 14.38 3.81
C ILE A 285 5.98 15.02 4.79
N LEU A 286 6.85 15.91 4.34
CA LEU A 286 7.82 16.58 5.21
C LEU A 286 7.20 17.67 6.10
N THR A 287 5.93 18.02 5.93
CA THR A 287 5.24 19.06 6.71
C THR A 287 4.68 18.56 8.04
N ASP A 288 4.37 19.47 8.94
CA ASP A 288 3.68 19.18 10.21
C ASP A 288 2.23 18.77 9.97
N GLU A 289 1.57 19.34 8.95
CA GLU A 289 0.21 18.98 8.55
C GLU A 289 0.08 17.49 8.21
N PHE A 290 1.09 16.93 7.54
CA PHE A 290 1.10 15.50 7.27
C PHE A 290 1.31 14.68 8.55
N THR A 291 2.05 15.21 9.53
CA THR A 291 2.21 14.55 10.83
C THR A 291 0.87 14.48 11.56
N ASP A 292 0.11 15.56 11.55
CA ASP A 292 -1.22 15.60 12.16
C ASP A 292 -2.21 14.70 11.44
N TYR A 293 -2.16 14.66 10.11
CA TYR A 293 -2.92 13.73 9.29
C TYR A 293 -2.61 12.26 9.63
N ALA A 294 -1.33 11.90 9.73
CA ALA A 294 -0.92 10.54 10.06
C ALA A 294 -1.38 10.10 11.47
N LYS A 295 -1.27 10.98 12.46
CA LYS A 295 -1.82 10.75 13.81
C LYS A 295 -3.34 10.57 13.78
N GLN A 296 -4.03 11.42 13.01
CA GLN A 296 -5.49 11.34 12.89
C GLN A 296 -5.94 10.02 12.24
N ILE A 297 -5.17 9.47 11.30
CA ILE A 297 -5.46 8.13 10.75
C ILE A 297 -5.51 7.08 11.86
N GLN A 298 -4.52 7.02 12.75
CA GLN A 298 -4.51 6.04 13.84
C GLN A 298 -5.68 6.25 14.82
N VAL A 299 -5.94 7.50 15.20
CA VAL A 299 -7.04 7.85 16.10
C VAL A 299 -8.39 7.45 15.48
N ASN A 300 -8.61 7.76 14.20
CA ASN A 300 -9.82 7.37 13.48
C ASN A 300 -9.96 5.84 13.36
N ALA A 301 -8.88 5.14 13.04
CA ALA A 301 -8.90 3.68 12.92
C ALA A 301 -9.25 3.00 14.26
N GLN A 302 -8.66 3.46 15.37
CA GLN A 302 -8.96 2.95 16.70
C GLN A 302 -10.40 3.25 17.12
N ALA A 303 -10.90 4.46 16.83
CA ALA A 303 -12.29 4.83 17.11
C ALA A 303 -13.27 4.00 16.31
N MET A 304 -12.99 3.76 15.02
CA MET A 304 -13.81 2.92 14.14
C MET A 304 -13.81 1.46 14.61
N ALA A 305 -12.65 0.91 14.98
CA ALA A 305 -12.53 -0.43 15.53
C ALA A 305 -13.35 -0.59 16.81
N LYS A 306 -13.27 0.38 17.74
CA LYS A 306 -14.09 0.41 18.95
C LYS A 306 -15.60 0.46 18.65
N ALA A 307 -16.01 1.22 17.62
CA ALA A 307 -17.40 1.33 17.23
C ALA A 307 -17.93 0.00 16.63
N PHE A 308 -17.14 -0.72 15.82
CA PHE A 308 -17.49 -2.06 15.34
C PHE A 308 -17.61 -3.07 16.48
N ASN A 309 -16.65 -3.09 17.41
CA ASN A 309 -16.70 -3.97 18.58
C ASN A 309 -17.96 -3.71 19.43
N ALA A 310 -18.33 -2.43 19.63
CA ALA A 310 -19.54 -2.06 20.37
C ALA A 310 -20.83 -2.56 19.72
N LYS A 311 -20.82 -2.81 18.40
CA LYS A 311 -21.93 -3.41 17.64
C LYS A 311 -21.84 -4.94 17.53
N GLY A 312 -20.86 -5.54 18.21
CA GLY A 312 -20.68 -6.99 18.25
C GLY A 312 -20.13 -7.58 16.95
N TYR A 313 -19.31 -6.84 16.22
CA TYR A 313 -18.52 -7.40 15.13
C TYR A 313 -17.18 -7.93 15.67
N ASP A 314 -16.70 -9.03 15.09
CA ASP A 314 -15.40 -9.60 15.41
C ASP A 314 -14.32 -8.97 14.52
N LEU A 315 -13.30 -8.37 15.14
CA LEU A 315 -12.14 -7.83 14.43
C LEU A 315 -10.98 -8.82 14.55
N ILE A 316 -10.38 -9.15 13.42
CA ILE A 316 -9.16 -9.96 13.40
C ILE A 316 -8.08 -9.22 14.18
N SER A 317 -7.35 -9.92 15.04
CA SER A 317 -6.41 -9.41 16.04
C SER A 317 -7.00 -8.44 17.09
N ASN A 318 -8.33 -8.41 17.23
CA ASN A 318 -9.04 -7.61 18.23
C ASN A 318 -8.71 -6.10 18.19
N GLY A 319 -8.52 -5.54 16.98
CA GLY A 319 -8.32 -4.10 16.78
C GLY A 319 -7.27 -3.74 15.74
N THR A 320 -6.69 -2.54 15.86
CA THR A 320 -5.71 -2.04 14.90
C THR A 320 -4.69 -1.10 15.55
N ASP A 321 -3.45 -1.18 15.08
CA ASP A 321 -2.37 -0.24 15.39
C ASP A 321 -2.12 0.72 14.22
N ASN A 322 -2.68 0.45 13.04
CA ASN A 322 -2.44 1.20 11.81
C ASN A 322 -3.71 1.85 11.23
N HIS A 323 -3.86 1.91 9.92
CA HIS A 323 -4.91 2.63 9.20
C HIS A 323 -6.10 1.75 8.78
N LEU A 324 -6.03 0.45 8.98
CA LEU A 324 -7.04 -0.51 8.51
C LEU A 324 -7.45 -1.49 9.60
N MET A 325 -8.58 -2.13 9.39
CA MET A 325 -9.04 -3.27 10.16
C MET A 325 -9.65 -4.32 9.24
N LEU A 326 -9.57 -5.58 9.67
CA LEU A 326 -10.19 -6.71 9.01
C LEU A 326 -11.33 -7.22 9.91
N ILE A 327 -12.54 -7.22 9.38
CA ILE A 327 -13.77 -7.56 10.11
C ILE A 327 -14.25 -8.91 9.64
N ASP A 328 -14.41 -9.84 10.59
CA ASP A 328 -15.00 -11.16 10.36
C ASP A 328 -16.52 -11.06 10.48
N LEU A 329 -17.22 -11.45 9.43
CA LEU A 329 -18.69 -11.39 9.36
C LEU A 329 -19.37 -12.73 9.64
N ARG A 330 -18.61 -13.79 10.00
CA ARG A 330 -19.15 -15.13 10.27
C ARG A 330 -20.13 -15.10 11.44
N ASN A 331 -19.87 -14.31 12.48
CA ASN A 331 -20.77 -14.17 13.63
C ASN A 331 -22.09 -13.44 13.29
N LYS A 332 -22.17 -12.78 12.12
CA LYS A 332 -23.37 -12.13 11.60
C LYS A 332 -24.06 -12.95 10.50
N ASN A 333 -23.49 -14.12 10.14
CA ASN A 333 -23.94 -14.97 9.03
C ASN A 333 -23.98 -14.22 7.67
N ILE A 334 -23.04 -13.32 7.44
CA ILE A 334 -22.93 -12.50 6.23
C ILE A 334 -21.65 -12.87 5.50
N THR A 335 -21.70 -13.02 4.17
CA THR A 335 -20.50 -13.18 3.35
C THR A 335 -19.89 -11.83 2.99
N GLY A 336 -18.57 -11.78 2.83
CA GLY A 336 -17.89 -10.56 2.39
C GLY A 336 -18.42 -10.03 1.06
N LYS A 337 -18.74 -10.94 0.11
CA LYS A 337 -19.33 -10.58 -1.19
C LYS A 337 -20.68 -9.86 -1.02
N LYS A 338 -21.61 -10.43 -0.26
CA LYS A 338 -22.94 -9.82 -0.05
C LYS A 338 -22.81 -8.47 0.66
N ALA A 339 -21.93 -8.39 1.67
CA ALA A 339 -21.67 -7.14 2.38
C ALA A 339 -21.14 -6.05 1.43
N GLN A 340 -20.11 -6.32 0.65
CA GLN A 340 -19.55 -5.38 -0.31
C GLN A 340 -20.60 -4.91 -1.31
N GLU A 341 -21.28 -5.84 -1.99
CA GLU A 341 -22.26 -5.52 -3.04
C GLU A 341 -23.45 -4.69 -2.51
N THR A 342 -23.85 -4.90 -1.25
CA THR A 342 -24.97 -4.14 -0.66
C THR A 342 -24.53 -2.77 -0.16
N LEU A 343 -23.32 -2.67 0.43
CA LEU A 343 -22.75 -1.39 0.86
C LEU A 343 -22.47 -0.47 -0.33
N ASP A 344 -22.00 -1.01 -1.47
CA ASP A 344 -21.81 -0.24 -2.71
C ASP A 344 -23.12 0.43 -3.18
N LYS A 345 -24.27 -0.25 -3.06
CA LYS A 345 -25.57 0.33 -3.37
C LYS A 345 -25.93 1.50 -2.46
N ALA A 346 -25.45 1.50 -1.23
CA ALA A 346 -25.62 2.57 -0.26
C ALA A 346 -24.55 3.65 -0.33
N SER A 347 -23.69 3.65 -1.39
CA SER A 347 -22.56 4.57 -1.56
C SER A 347 -21.52 4.51 -0.43
N ILE A 348 -21.32 3.31 0.13
CA ILE A 348 -20.25 3.00 1.08
C ILE A 348 -19.31 1.99 0.41
N THR A 349 -18.12 2.43 0.01
CA THR A 349 -17.18 1.64 -0.77
C THR A 349 -16.12 1.01 0.14
N LEU A 350 -16.04 -0.31 0.12
CA LEU A 350 -15.02 -1.12 0.79
C LEU A 350 -14.79 -2.42 0.01
N ASN A 351 -13.86 -3.27 0.43
CA ASN A 351 -13.66 -4.54 -0.27
C ASN A 351 -13.96 -5.76 0.62
N LYS A 352 -14.55 -6.80 0.00
CA LYS A 352 -14.55 -8.14 0.59
C LYS A 352 -13.12 -8.61 0.77
N ASN A 353 -12.87 -9.35 1.83
CA ASN A 353 -11.55 -9.88 2.15
C ASN A 353 -11.67 -11.24 2.83
N ALA A 354 -10.79 -12.17 2.47
CA ALA A 354 -10.66 -13.39 3.25
C ALA A 354 -10.20 -13.06 4.66
N VAL A 355 -10.73 -13.75 5.64
CA VAL A 355 -10.22 -13.72 7.02
C VAL A 355 -9.26 -14.89 7.23
N PRO A 356 -8.32 -14.81 8.15
CA PRO A 356 -7.49 -15.97 8.47
C PRO A 356 -8.33 -17.22 8.75
N PHE A 357 -7.91 -18.35 8.16
CA PHE A 357 -8.64 -19.63 8.24
C PHE A 357 -10.08 -19.54 7.70
N ASP A 358 -10.27 -18.76 6.64
CA ASP A 358 -11.55 -18.63 5.94
C ASP A 358 -11.96 -19.96 5.30
N ASP A 359 -13.21 -20.38 5.47
CA ASP A 359 -13.81 -21.58 4.85
C ASP A 359 -14.46 -21.27 3.48
N LYS A 360 -14.54 -20.02 3.11
CA LYS A 360 -15.13 -19.57 1.83
C LYS A 360 -14.05 -19.40 0.75
N SER A 361 -14.50 -19.51 -0.50
CA SER A 361 -13.62 -19.22 -1.64
C SER A 361 -13.20 -17.73 -1.68
N PRO A 362 -12.05 -17.39 -2.32
CA PRO A 362 -11.61 -16.00 -2.47
C PRO A 362 -12.61 -15.09 -3.21
N PHE A 363 -13.56 -15.67 -3.94
CA PHE A 363 -14.61 -14.92 -4.64
C PHE A 363 -15.79 -14.54 -3.75
N VAL A 364 -15.96 -15.22 -2.62
CA VAL A 364 -17.05 -15.03 -1.65
C VAL A 364 -16.57 -14.36 -0.38
N THR A 365 -15.56 -14.92 0.27
CA THR A 365 -14.94 -14.50 1.53
C THR A 365 -15.90 -14.41 2.72
N SER A 366 -15.35 -14.40 3.92
CA SER A 366 -16.14 -14.26 5.17
C SER A 366 -15.96 -12.91 5.85
N GLY A 367 -15.16 -12.00 5.28
CA GLY A 367 -14.90 -10.71 5.89
C GLY A 367 -14.90 -9.54 4.92
N ILE A 368 -14.76 -8.37 5.51
CA ILE A 368 -14.53 -7.10 4.82
C ILE A 368 -13.29 -6.41 5.40
N ARG A 369 -12.52 -5.73 4.54
CA ARG A 369 -11.43 -4.86 4.95
C ARG A 369 -11.88 -3.42 4.87
N VAL A 370 -11.62 -2.67 5.94
CA VAL A 370 -11.99 -1.27 6.10
C VAL A 370 -10.75 -0.46 6.42
N GLY A 371 -10.58 0.69 5.79
CA GLY A 371 -9.49 1.63 6.07
C GLY A 371 -10.00 3.07 6.17
N VAL A 372 -9.26 3.90 6.84
CA VAL A 372 -9.65 5.29 7.13
C VAL A 372 -8.85 6.40 6.45
N PRO A 373 -7.82 6.15 5.60
CA PRO A 373 -7.02 7.24 5.03
C PRO A 373 -7.85 8.23 4.20
N SER A 374 -8.72 7.75 3.33
CA SER A 374 -9.55 8.59 2.45
C SER A 374 -10.49 9.52 3.23
N ILE A 375 -11.19 8.99 4.23
CA ILE A 375 -12.11 9.77 5.06
C ILE A 375 -11.35 10.75 5.98
N THR A 376 -10.14 10.36 6.43
CA THR A 376 -9.27 11.27 7.20
C THR A 376 -8.75 12.41 6.33
N THR A 377 -8.41 12.17 5.07
CA THR A 377 -8.04 13.21 4.10
C THR A 377 -9.19 14.21 3.89
N ARG A 378 -10.43 13.76 3.95
CA ARG A 378 -11.63 14.62 3.86
C ARG A 378 -11.94 15.39 5.15
N GLY A 379 -11.15 15.21 6.21
CA GLY A 379 -11.29 15.96 7.47
C GLY A 379 -12.13 15.28 8.54
N MET A 380 -12.60 14.04 8.34
CA MET A 380 -13.31 13.29 9.39
C MET A 380 -12.41 13.04 10.61
N LYS A 381 -13.04 13.08 11.78
CA LYS A 381 -12.40 12.87 13.08
C LYS A 381 -12.96 11.62 13.76
N GLU A 382 -12.36 11.25 14.88
CA GLU A 382 -12.80 10.10 15.67
C GLU A 382 -14.28 10.17 16.12
N SER A 383 -14.80 11.36 16.31
CA SER A 383 -16.22 11.58 16.63
C SER A 383 -17.17 11.15 15.52
N ASP A 384 -16.72 11.15 14.27
CA ASP A 384 -17.52 10.79 13.10
C ASP A 384 -17.59 9.27 12.90
N MET A 385 -16.64 8.51 13.46
CA MET A 385 -16.48 7.07 13.23
C MET A 385 -17.69 6.26 13.69
N ALA A 386 -18.32 6.66 14.79
CA ALA A 386 -19.55 6.00 15.26
C ALA A 386 -20.71 6.15 14.28
N THR A 387 -20.81 7.32 13.61
CA THR A 387 -21.82 7.55 12.55
C THR A 387 -21.54 6.69 11.33
N VAL A 388 -20.29 6.66 10.86
CA VAL A 388 -19.89 5.82 9.70
C VAL A 388 -20.19 4.34 9.98
N VAL A 389 -19.80 3.81 11.13
CA VAL A 389 -20.09 2.42 11.53
C VAL A 389 -21.60 2.19 11.69
N GLY A 390 -22.33 3.19 12.18
CA GLY A 390 -23.80 3.13 12.27
C GLY A 390 -24.49 2.95 10.92
N LEU A 391 -24.02 3.67 9.89
CA LEU A 391 -24.53 3.54 8.52
C LEU A 391 -24.19 2.16 7.92
N ILE A 392 -22.94 1.68 8.13
CA ILE A 392 -22.53 0.34 7.71
C ILE A 392 -23.41 -0.73 8.36
N ASP A 393 -23.58 -0.69 9.67
CA ASP A 393 -24.36 -1.65 10.45
C ASP A 393 -25.85 -1.66 10.01
N LYS A 394 -26.42 -0.46 9.76
CA LYS A 394 -27.81 -0.35 9.27
C LYS A 394 -27.99 -1.08 7.94
N VAL A 395 -27.03 -1.03 7.03
CA VAL A 395 -27.04 -1.79 5.76
C VAL A 395 -26.84 -3.27 6.01
N LEU A 396 -25.81 -3.64 6.80
CA LEU A 396 -25.47 -5.06 7.01
C LEU A 396 -26.57 -5.84 7.73
N MET A 397 -27.34 -5.18 8.61
CA MET A 397 -28.48 -5.80 9.29
C MET A 397 -29.74 -5.85 8.43
N ASN A 398 -29.76 -5.24 7.23
CA ASN A 398 -30.93 -5.14 6.35
C ASN A 398 -30.56 -5.37 4.87
N LEU A 399 -29.76 -6.41 4.59
CA LEU A 399 -29.15 -6.67 3.27
C LEU A 399 -30.12 -6.83 2.10
N ASP A 400 -31.37 -7.18 2.36
CA ASP A 400 -32.39 -7.42 1.35
C ASP A 400 -33.51 -6.37 1.39
N ASP A 401 -33.43 -5.34 2.25
CA ASP A 401 -34.36 -4.23 2.31
C ASP A 401 -33.90 -3.04 1.48
N GLU A 402 -34.36 -2.96 0.23
CA GLU A 402 -34.03 -1.87 -0.69
C GLU A 402 -34.41 -0.48 -0.17
N LYS A 403 -35.49 -0.36 0.62
CA LYS A 403 -35.92 0.93 1.18
C LYS A 403 -34.92 1.45 2.19
N ILE A 404 -34.43 0.56 3.05
CA ILE A 404 -33.36 0.90 4.02
C ILE A 404 -32.08 1.25 3.30
N ILE A 405 -31.69 0.48 2.29
CA ILE A 405 -30.46 0.75 1.51
C ILE A 405 -30.53 2.13 0.84
N ILE A 406 -31.66 2.47 0.21
CA ILE A 406 -31.87 3.80 -0.40
C ILE A 406 -31.88 4.90 0.67
N SER A 407 -32.52 4.67 1.83
CA SER A 407 -32.49 5.62 2.94
C SER A 407 -31.06 5.88 3.39
N VAL A 408 -30.25 4.82 3.59
CA VAL A 408 -28.83 4.97 3.99
C VAL A 408 -28.03 5.69 2.92
N LYS A 409 -28.28 5.44 1.63
CA LYS A 409 -27.62 6.17 0.53
C LYS A 409 -27.86 7.68 0.64
N ASN A 410 -29.10 8.09 0.95
CA ASN A 410 -29.42 9.51 1.14
C ASN A 410 -28.77 10.07 2.43
N ASP A 411 -28.75 9.28 3.51
CA ASP A 411 -28.10 9.63 4.76
C ASP A 411 -26.57 9.83 4.53
N VAL A 412 -25.94 8.94 3.74
CA VAL A 412 -24.52 9.04 3.34
C VAL A 412 -24.28 10.33 2.55
N LYS A 413 -25.11 10.61 1.53
CA LYS A 413 -24.95 11.83 0.72
C LYS A 413 -25.02 13.09 1.59
N GLY A 414 -26.04 13.22 2.45
CA GLY A 414 -26.18 14.35 3.35
C GLY A 414 -25.06 14.45 4.40
N PHE A 415 -24.51 13.29 4.84
CA PHE A 415 -23.37 13.27 5.75
C PHE A 415 -22.09 13.75 5.06
N MET A 416 -21.86 13.35 3.80
CA MET A 416 -20.67 13.69 3.04
C MET A 416 -20.61 15.16 2.59
N GLU A 417 -21.73 15.87 2.55
CA GLU A 417 -21.78 17.33 2.30
C GLU A 417 -20.98 18.14 3.33
N LYS A 418 -20.78 17.60 4.54
CA LYS A 418 -19.97 18.21 5.59
C LYS A 418 -18.45 18.09 5.33
N PHE A 419 -18.07 17.23 4.42
CA PHE A 419 -16.69 16.87 4.11
C PHE A 419 -16.41 16.99 2.60
N PRO A 420 -16.45 18.22 2.06
CA PRO A 420 -16.32 18.44 0.61
C PRO A 420 -14.97 17.92 0.08
N LEU A 421 -15.01 17.27 -1.09
CA LEU A 421 -13.82 16.81 -1.81
C LEU A 421 -13.62 17.65 -3.06
N TYR A 422 -12.44 18.26 -3.22
CA TYR A 422 -12.05 19.08 -4.35
C TYR A 422 -13.09 20.16 -4.69
N PRO A 423 -13.44 21.03 -3.75
CA PRO A 423 -14.44 22.08 -4.01
C PRO A 423 -14.02 23.03 -5.15
N GLU A 424 -12.70 23.12 -5.44
CA GLU A 424 -12.12 23.95 -6.48
C GLU A 424 -12.36 23.38 -7.90
N LEU A 425 -12.71 22.11 -8.04
CA LEU A 425 -12.94 21.49 -9.34
C LEU A 425 -14.38 21.69 -9.88
N GLY A 426 -15.20 22.49 -9.23
CA GLY A 426 -16.53 22.86 -9.68
C GLY A 426 -17.60 21.80 -9.39
#